data_455c0587a736ac96e4dce2add9386dd6
#
_entry.id   455c0587a736ac96e4dce2add9386dd6
#
_cell.length_a   1.000
_cell.length_b   1.000
_cell.length_c   1.000
_cell.angle_alpha   90.00
_cell.angle_beta   90.00
_cell.angle_gamma   90.00
#
_symmetry.space_group_name_H-M   'P 1'
#
loop_
_entity.id
_entity.type
_entity.pdbx_description
1 polymer ?
#
loop_
_entity_poly.entity_id
_entity_poly.type
_entity_poly.pdbx_seq_one_letter_code
_entity_poly.pdbx_strand_id
1 'polypeptide(L)'
;MAEHSLDVKAVIKDFPILEQKVNNKRLAYLDSTATSQTPVQVLNVLDDYYKRYNSNVHRGVHTLGSLATDGYENARETVRRFINAKYFEEIIFTRGTTASINIVAHSYGDAHISEGDEIVVTEMEHHANIVPWQQLAKR
;
A
#
# COMPACT_ATOMS: atom_id res chain seq x y z
N MET A 1 4.48 -16.86 28.35
CA MET A 1 3.91 -16.41 27.06
C MET A 1 4.54 -17.30 26.00
N ALA A 2 3.76 -18.12 25.28
CA ALA A 2 4.32 -18.96 24.21
C ALA A 2 4.87 -18.06 23.12
N GLU A 3 6.17 -18.16 22.81
CA GLU A 3 6.75 -17.55 21.62
C GLU A 3 6.08 -18.18 20.40
N HIS A 4 5.17 -17.45 19.77
CA HIS A 4 4.69 -17.81 18.46
C HIS A 4 5.81 -17.55 17.46
N SER A 5 6.71 -18.52 17.29
CA SER A 5 7.70 -18.46 16.22
C SER A 5 6.98 -18.50 14.86
N LEU A 6 7.32 -17.56 13.97
CA LEU A 6 6.77 -17.52 12.61
C LEU A 6 7.15 -18.82 11.87
N ASP A 7 6.16 -19.57 11.39
CA ASP A 7 6.42 -20.72 10.51
C ASP A 7 6.75 -20.24 9.09
N VAL A 8 8.03 -19.98 8.88
CA VAL A 8 8.57 -19.52 7.59
C VAL A 8 8.28 -20.52 6.46
N LYS A 9 8.25 -21.83 6.75
CA LYS A 9 7.98 -22.86 5.74
C LYS A 9 6.52 -22.84 5.28
N ALA A 10 5.60 -22.52 6.18
CA ALA A 10 4.19 -22.33 5.83
C ALA A 10 4.03 -21.03 5.02
N VAL A 11 4.60 -19.92 5.48
CA VAL A 11 4.49 -18.62 4.80
C VAL A 11 5.07 -18.65 3.37
N ILE A 12 6.20 -19.32 3.15
CA ILE A 12 6.79 -19.43 1.79
C ILE A 12 5.83 -20.05 0.78
N LYS A 13 4.97 -20.99 1.19
CA LYS A 13 3.99 -21.63 0.30
C LYS A 13 2.93 -20.67 -0.24
N ASP A 14 2.72 -19.57 0.44
CA ASP A 14 1.80 -18.52 -0.03
C ASP A 14 2.37 -17.71 -1.21
N PHE A 15 3.65 -17.86 -1.53
CA PHE A 15 4.33 -17.13 -2.59
C PHE A 15 4.79 -18.06 -3.72
N PRO A 16 3.92 -18.35 -4.72
CA PRO A 16 4.22 -19.31 -5.80
C PRO A 16 5.51 -19.01 -6.57
N ILE A 17 5.88 -17.74 -6.69
CA ILE A 17 7.12 -17.34 -7.37
C ILE A 17 8.37 -17.93 -6.72
N LEU A 18 8.35 -18.21 -5.42
CA LEU A 18 9.50 -18.74 -4.68
C LEU A 18 9.73 -20.24 -4.91
N GLU A 19 8.80 -20.93 -5.61
CA GLU A 19 8.96 -22.33 -6.00
C GLU A 19 9.89 -22.50 -7.21
N GLN A 20 10.20 -21.42 -7.91
CA GLN A 20 11.04 -21.44 -9.08
C GLN A 20 12.49 -21.82 -8.76
N LYS A 21 13.15 -22.39 -9.76
CA LYS A 21 14.59 -22.65 -9.73
C LYS A 21 15.30 -21.72 -10.71
N VAL A 22 16.39 -21.13 -10.25
CA VAL A 22 17.30 -20.33 -11.06
C VAL A 22 18.65 -21.05 -11.07
N ASN A 23 19.17 -21.36 -12.27
CA ASN A 23 20.39 -22.15 -12.45
C ASN A 23 20.37 -23.49 -11.68
N ASN A 24 19.24 -24.19 -11.74
CA ASN A 24 18.95 -25.45 -11.03
C ASN A 24 19.02 -25.37 -9.48
N LYS A 25 19.07 -24.18 -8.90
CA LYS A 25 19.03 -23.94 -7.46
C LYS A 25 17.71 -23.27 -7.07
N ARG A 26 17.26 -23.49 -5.84
CA ARG A 26 16.10 -22.79 -5.29
C ARG A 26 16.31 -21.27 -5.40
N LEU A 27 15.27 -20.56 -5.83
CA LEU A 27 15.27 -19.10 -5.84
C LEU A 27 15.47 -18.54 -4.41
N ALA A 28 16.46 -17.67 -4.26
CA ALA A 28 16.63 -16.77 -3.11
C ALA A 28 16.34 -15.35 -3.60
N TYR A 29 15.18 -14.79 -3.24
CA TYR A 29 14.79 -13.43 -3.59
C TYR A 29 15.15 -12.48 -2.45
N LEU A 30 16.07 -11.55 -2.68
CA LEU A 30 16.61 -10.64 -1.67
C LEU A 30 16.38 -9.15 -1.98
N ASP A 31 15.47 -8.86 -2.93
CA ASP A 31 15.20 -7.49 -3.39
C ASP A 31 13.78 -7.01 -3.03
N SER A 32 13.29 -7.41 -1.86
CA SER A 32 11.96 -6.99 -1.36
C SER A 32 11.87 -5.48 -1.07
N THR A 33 12.99 -4.80 -0.94
CA THR A 33 13.04 -3.33 -0.79
C THR A 33 12.52 -2.63 -2.05
N ALA A 34 12.86 -3.13 -3.22
CA ALA A 34 12.38 -2.59 -4.49
C ALA A 34 10.98 -3.12 -4.85
N THR A 35 10.77 -4.43 -4.67
CA THR A 35 9.50 -5.08 -5.05
C THR A 35 9.22 -6.26 -4.13
N SER A 36 8.17 -6.17 -3.33
CA SER A 36 7.67 -7.30 -2.55
C SER A 36 6.95 -8.30 -3.45
N GLN A 37 7.12 -9.60 -3.17
CA GLN A 37 6.38 -10.63 -3.88
C GLN A 37 4.92 -10.69 -3.44
N THR A 38 4.05 -11.14 -4.33
CA THR A 38 2.60 -11.16 -4.12
C THR A 38 2.15 -12.55 -3.67
N PRO A 39 1.48 -12.68 -2.52
CA PRO A 39 0.96 -13.96 -2.05
C PRO A 39 -0.27 -14.41 -2.84
N VAL A 40 -0.51 -15.72 -2.85
CA VAL A 40 -1.62 -16.34 -3.59
C VAL A 40 -2.99 -15.77 -3.21
N GLN A 41 -3.18 -15.37 -1.97
CA GLN A 41 -4.43 -14.76 -1.49
C GLN A 41 -4.72 -13.46 -2.25
N VAL A 42 -3.72 -12.61 -2.48
CA VAL A 42 -3.87 -11.37 -3.24
C VAL A 42 -4.09 -11.66 -4.73
N LEU A 43 -3.35 -12.62 -5.29
CA LEU A 43 -3.53 -13.03 -6.69
C LEU A 43 -4.97 -13.53 -6.95
N ASN A 44 -5.50 -14.34 -6.04
CA ASN A 44 -6.86 -14.86 -6.14
C ASN A 44 -7.92 -13.75 -6.05
N VAL A 45 -7.75 -12.76 -5.18
CA VAL A 45 -8.66 -11.62 -5.06
C VAL A 45 -8.65 -10.77 -6.33
N LEU A 46 -7.47 -10.51 -6.91
CA LEU A 46 -7.36 -9.79 -8.18
C LEU A 46 -8.04 -10.55 -9.33
N ASP A 47 -7.81 -11.86 -9.43
CA ASP A 47 -8.42 -12.72 -10.44
C ASP A 47 -9.96 -12.73 -10.30
N ASP A 48 -10.48 -12.91 -9.08
CA ASP A 48 -11.91 -12.90 -8.78
C ASP A 48 -12.54 -11.54 -9.10
N TYR A 49 -11.90 -10.44 -8.74
CA TYR A 49 -12.37 -9.09 -9.03
C TYR A 49 -12.55 -8.88 -10.54
N TYR A 50 -11.51 -9.12 -11.33
CA TYR A 50 -11.56 -8.89 -12.77
C TYR A 50 -12.51 -9.83 -13.51
N LYS A 51 -12.69 -11.07 -13.04
CA LYS A 51 -13.57 -12.05 -13.67
C LYS A 51 -15.04 -11.88 -13.28
N ARG A 52 -15.36 -11.33 -12.12
CA ARG A 52 -16.71 -11.42 -11.55
C ARG A 52 -17.40 -10.10 -11.28
N TYR A 53 -16.70 -9.06 -10.80
CA TYR A 53 -17.36 -7.84 -10.37
C TYR A 53 -16.56 -6.55 -10.60
N ASN A 54 -15.60 -6.55 -11.52
CA ASN A 54 -14.91 -5.34 -11.92
C ASN A 54 -15.90 -4.28 -12.43
N SER A 55 -16.01 -3.19 -11.69
CA SER A 55 -16.93 -2.10 -11.99
C SER A 55 -16.48 -0.79 -11.34
N ASN A 56 -17.20 0.31 -11.69
CA ASN A 56 -16.91 1.64 -11.17
C ASN A 56 -17.35 1.75 -9.69
N VAL A 57 -16.37 1.97 -8.82
CA VAL A 57 -16.59 2.16 -7.38
C VAL A 57 -17.31 3.48 -7.12
N HIS A 58 -18.26 3.50 -6.18
CA HIS A 58 -19.08 4.64 -5.73
C HIS A 58 -20.03 5.26 -6.77
N ARG A 59 -20.03 4.82 -8.01
CA ARG A 59 -20.88 5.42 -9.07
C ARG A 59 -21.78 4.43 -9.80
N GLY A 60 -21.62 3.13 -9.56
CA GLY A 60 -22.44 2.11 -10.18
C GLY A 60 -23.75 1.92 -9.42
N VAL A 61 -24.88 2.17 -10.05
CA VAL A 61 -26.23 1.90 -9.50
C VAL A 61 -26.73 0.48 -9.80
N HIS A 62 -25.84 -0.41 -10.22
CA HIS A 62 -26.14 -1.80 -10.57
C HIS A 62 -25.31 -2.75 -9.67
N THR A 63 -25.70 -4.03 -9.65
CA THR A 63 -25.13 -5.06 -8.76
C THR A 63 -23.61 -5.09 -8.73
N LEU A 64 -22.93 -5.06 -9.90
CA LEU A 64 -21.48 -5.11 -9.94
C LEU A 64 -20.85 -3.85 -9.33
N GLY A 65 -21.45 -2.67 -9.52
CA GLY A 65 -21.02 -1.43 -8.90
C GLY A 65 -21.13 -1.47 -7.37
N SER A 66 -22.20 -2.05 -6.84
CA SER A 66 -22.36 -2.26 -5.39
C SER A 66 -21.31 -3.21 -4.86
N LEU A 67 -21.11 -4.37 -5.49
CA LEU A 67 -20.08 -5.34 -5.08
C LEU A 67 -18.67 -4.74 -5.09
N ALA A 68 -18.31 -3.98 -6.12
CA ALA A 68 -17.02 -3.32 -6.21
C ALA A 68 -16.85 -2.25 -5.11
N THR A 69 -17.90 -1.49 -4.82
CA THR A 69 -17.92 -0.48 -3.75
C THR A 69 -17.77 -1.15 -2.39
N ASP A 70 -18.55 -2.19 -2.10
CA ASP A 70 -18.47 -2.93 -0.83
C ASP A 70 -17.07 -3.53 -0.62
N GLY A 71 -16.47 -4.10 -1.67
CA GLY A 71 -15.10 -4.63 -1.62
C GLY A 71 -14.07 -3.55 -1.28
N TYR A 72 -14.17 -2.39 -1.91
CA TYR A 72 -13.29 -1.25 -1.66
C TYR A 72 -13.42 -0.70 -0.22
N GLU A 73 -14.67 -0.50 0.24
CA GLU A 73 -14.94 0.05 1.56
C GLU A 73 -14.57 -0.94 2.68
N ASN A 74 -14.78 -2.23 2.47
CA ASN A 74 -14.34 -3.27 3.40
C ASN A 74 -12.80 -3.32 3.51
N ALA A 75 -12.08 -3.11 2.41
CA ALA A 75 -10.62 -3.01 2.43
C ALA A 75 -10.16 -1.79 3.24
N ARG A 76 -10.79 -0.62 3.05
CA ARG A 76 -10.50 0.59 3.85
C ARG A 76 -10.73 0.34 5.34
N GLU A 77 -11.85 -0.25 5.70
CA GLU A 77 -12.16 -0.57 7.09
C GLU A 77 -11.17 -1.56 7.71
N THR A 78 -10.71 -2.54 6.93
CA THR A 78 -9.66 -3.48 7.35
C THR A 78 -8.36 -2.76 7.66
N VAL A 79 -7.92 -1.86 6.78
CA VAL A 79 -6.71 -1.03 6.99
C VAL A 79 -6.90 -0.10 8.20
N ARG A 80 -8.07 0.55 8.31
CA ARG A 80 -8.38 1.42 9.44
C ARG A 80 -8.16 0.71 10.78
N ARG A 81 -8.70 -0.51 10.92
CA ARG A 81 -8.53 -1.31 12.14
C ARG A 81 -7.08 -1.73 12.36
N PHE A 82 -6.40 -2.14 11.29
CA PHE A 82 -5.02 -2.61 11.37
C PHE A 82 -4.05 -1.53 11.88
N ILE A 83 -4.20 -0.28 11.42
CA ILE A 83 -3.36 0.84 11.85
C ILE A 83 -3.93 1.58 13.06
N ASN A 84 -5.06 1.12 13.60
CA ASN A 84 -5.78 1.75 14.72
C ASN A 84 -6.18 3.22 14.46
N ALA A 85 -6.55 3.54 13.21
CA ALA A 85 -7.08 4.85 12.87
C ALA A 85 -8.47 5.03 13.49
N LYS A 86 -8.78 6.24 13.96
CA LYS A 86 -10.03 6.54 14.65
C LYS A 86 -11.21 6.63 13.68
N TYR A 87 -11.00 7.28 12.56
CA TYR A 87 -12.03 7.57 11.58
C TYR A 87 -11.75 6.86 10.25
N PHE A 88 -12.81 6.51 9.55
CA PHE A 88 -12.75 5.88 8.24
C PHE A 88 -12.12 6.79 7.17
N GLU A 89 -12.36 8.09 7.28
CA GLU A 89 -11.85 9.13 6.39
C GLU A 89 -10.34 9.31 6.44
N GLU A 90 -9.68 8.81 7.50
CA GLU A 90 -8.22 8.83 7.62
C GLU A 90 -7.53 7.86 6.66
N ILE A 91 -8.29 6.95 6.03
CA ILE A 91 -7.74 5.95 5.10
C ILE A 91 -7.94 6.41 3.66
N ILE A 92 -6.84 6.72 3.01
CA ILE A 92 -6.80 7.14 1.61
C ILE A 92 -5.86 6.22 0.84
N PHE A 93 -6.40 5.43 -0.09
CA PHE A 93 -5.59 4.61 -0.98
C PHE A 93 -4.98 5.44 -2.10
N THR A 94 -3.69 5.27 -2.31
CA THR A 94 -2.92 5.96 -3.34
C THR A 94 -2.18 4.96 -4.21
N ARG A 95 -1.50 5.46 -5.25
CA ARG A 95 -0.69 4.62 -6.16
C ARG A 95 0.65 4.18 -5.56
N GLY A 96 0.98 4.64 -4.35
CA GLY A 96 2.22 4.32 -3.65
C GLY A 96 2.75 5.48 -2.84
N THR A 97 3.84 5.26 -2.12
CA THR A 97 4.43 6.21 -1.16
C THR A 97 4.74 7.57 -1.80
N THR A 98 5.30 7.60 -3.00
CA THR A 98 5.58 8.87 -3.72
C THR A 98 4.31 9.71 -3.89
N ALA A 99 3.21 9.09 -4.31
CA ALA A 99 1.93 9.80 -4.45
C ALA A 99 1.41 10.28 -3.10
N SER A 100 1.49 9.45 -2.06
CA SER A 100 1.05 9.79 -0.70
C SER A 100 1.78 11.00 -0.14
N ILE A 101 3.11 11.03 -0.23
CA ILE A 101 3.92 12.14 0.28
C ILE A 101 3.63 13.43 -0.50
N ASN A 102 3.50 13.36 -1.82
CA ASN A 102 3.14 14.52 -2.61
C ASN A 102 1.74 15.06 -2.25
N ILE A 103 0.75 14.18 -2.01
CA ILE A 103 -0.57 14.60 -1.53
C ILE A 103 -0.44 15.36 -0.21
N VAL A 104 0.33 14.84 0.77
CA VAL A 104 0.54 15.53 2.04
C VAL A 104 1.23 16.89 1.84
N ALA A 105 2.29 16.94 1.03
CA ALA A 105 3.01 18.19 0.77
C ALA A 105 2.14 19.25 0.08
N HIS A 106 1.26 18.84 -0.87
CA HIS A 106 0.38 19.76 -1.60
C HIS A 106 -0.97 20.06 -0.93
N SER A 107 -1.38 19.26 0.05
CA SER A 107 -2.60 19.53 0.81
C SER A 107 -2.31 20.11 2.18
N TYR A 108 -1.77 19.30 3.08
CA TYR A 108 -1.43 19.75 4.44
C TYR A 108 -0.30 20.79 4.43
N GLY A 109 0.76 20.55 3.63
CA GLY A 109 1.89 21.47 3.54
C GLY A 109 1.47 22.87 3.09
N ASP A 110 0.77 22.98 1.96
CA ASP A 110 0.30 24.27 1.44
C ASP A 110 -0.72 24.97 2.35
N ALA A 111 -1.45 24.22 3.18
CA ALA A 111 -2.48 24.78 4.06
C ALA A 111 -1.97 25.17 5.45
N HIS A 112 -0.89 24.55 5.94
CA HIS A 112 -0.50 24.65 7.36
C HIS A 112 0.99 24.97 7.60
N ILE A 113 1.83 24.93 6.57
CA ILE A 113 3.25 25.26 6.68
C ILE A 113 3.50 26.64 6.06
N SER A 114 4.18 27.50 6.79
CA SER A 114 4.41 28.90 6.44
C SER A 114 5.90 29.21 6.47
N GLU A 115 6.28 30.42 6.01
CA GLU A 115 7.65 30.92 6.09
C GLU A 115 8.16 30.89 7.54
N GLY A 116 9.32 30.28 7.75
CA GLY A 116 9.94 30.11 9.06
C GLY A 116 9.66 28.77 9.73
N ASP A 117 8.71 27.97 9.22
CA ASP A 117 8.50 26.59 9.69
C ASP A 117 9.60 25.64 9.19
N GLU A 118 9.87 24.59 9.95
CA GLU A 118 10.94 23.63 9.64
C GLU A 118 10.37 22.25 9.38
N ILE A 119 10.87 21.58 8.32
CA ILE A 119 10.58 20.19 8.01
C ILE A 119 11.87 19.38 8.19
N VAL A 120 11.86 18.44 9.14
CA VAL A 120 13.00 17.58 9.44
C VAL A 120 12.89 16.28 8.66
N VAL A 121 13.93 15.96 7.91
CA VAL A 121 14.10 14.68 7.19
C VAL A 121 15.44 14.06 7.52
N THR A 122 15.58 12.72 7.43
CA THR A 122 16.89 12.07 7.62
C THR A 122 17.70 12.07 6.33
N GLU A 123 19.02 11.90 6.43
CA GLU A 123 19.88 11.77 5.25
C GLU A 123 19.67 10.46 4.48
N MET A 124 19.07 9.47 5.13
CA MET A 124 18.82 8.13 4.54
C MET A 124 17.51 8.06 3.76
N GLU A 125 16.78 9.15 3.60
CA GLU A 125 15.49 9.14 2.93
C GLU A 125 15.59 8.83 1.44
N HIS A 126 14.60 8.12 0.93
CA HIS A 126 14.38 8.00 -0.49
C HIS A 126 13.98 9.37 -1.08
N HIS A 127 14.38 9.67 -2.30
CA HIS A 127 14.05 10.94 -2.98
C HIS A 127 12.56 11.29 -2.93
N ALA A 128 11.66 10.30 -2.91
CA ALA A 128 10.23 10.51 -2.77
C ALA A 128 9.85 11.22 -1.46
N ASN A 129 10.69 11.13 -0.41
CA ASN A 129 10.49 11.79 0.87
C ASN A 129 11.49 12.94 1.13
N ILE A 130 12.15 13.44 0.09
CA ILE A 130 13.00 14.63 0.14
C ILE A 130 12.48 15.70 -0.81
N VAL A 131 12.30 15.33 -2.09
CA VAL A 131 11.99 16.28 -3.16
C VAL A 131 10.67 17.04 -2.94
N PRO A 132 9.56 16.43 -2.51
CA PRO A 132 8.32 17.16 -2.26
C PRO A 132 8.48 18.27 -1.21
N TRP A 133 9.24 18.03 -0.15
CA TRP A 133 9.51 19.03 0.91
C TRP A 133 10.42 20.14 0.41
N GLN A 134 11.42 19.83 -0.40
CA GLN A 134 12.25 20.86 -1.06
C GLN A 134 11.43 21.73 -2.03
N GLN A 135 10.43 21.16 -2.70
CA GLN A 135 9.54 21.93 -3.57
C GLN A 135 8.58 22.81 -2.76
N LEU A 136 8.07 22.30 -1.63
CA LEU A 136 7.26 23.10 -0.70
C LEU A 136 8.05 24.28 -0.15
N ALA A 137 9.29 24.06 0.28
CA ALA A 137 10.17 25.10 0.81
C ALA A 137 10.55 26.23 -0.19
N LYS A 138 10.32 26.02 -1.50
CA LYS A 138 10.56 27.04 -2.53
C LYS A 138 9.34 27.89 -2.83
N ARG A 139 8.20 27.60 -2.27
CA ARG A 139 6.95 28.33 -2.50
C ARG A 139 6.61 29.25 -1.35
#